data_a18edb8d93071bbe3db54f8f7d476ca0
#
_entry.id   a18edb8d93071bbe3db54f8f7d476ca0
#
_cell.length_a   1.000
_cell.length_b   1.000
_cell.length_c   1.000
_cell.angle_alpha   90.00
_cell.angle_beta   90.00
_cell.angle_gamma   90.00
#
_symmetry.space_group_name_H-M   'P 1'
#
loop_
_entity.id
_entity.type
_entity.pdbx_description
1 polymer ?
#
loop_
_entity_poly.entity_id
_entity_poly.type
_entity_poly.pdbx_seq_one_letter_code
_entity_poly.pdbx_strand_id
1 'polypeptide(L)'
;MLSSPYPVPQDAIWRGLLILGWIFGVIGGGWVLYYPPVTYQGIGLGLTIAWGVMLAAGSLAVLVAHLWQKYRIEVPGLWLVVGGLVIYILLSWDQVFSGSWGSGPRACLLVTLACICAARLRVLHILDRRLRRIDSYGRG
;
A
#
# COMPACT_ATOMS: atom_id res chain seq x y z
N MET A 1 -10.79 -22.19 21.65
CA MET A 1 -10.19 -20.87 21.33
C MET A 1 -9.46 -21.02 20.01
N LEU A 2 -10.07 -20.65 18.90
CA LEU A 2 -9.45 -20.69 17.59
C LEU A 2 -8.43 -19.52 17.55
N SER A 3 -7.15 -19.86 17.61
CA SER A 3 -6.07 -18.89 17.45
C SER A 3 -6.27 -18.16 16.10
N SER A 4 -6.35 -16.84 16.17
CA SER A 4 -6.45 -15.98 14.99
C SER A 4 -5.44 -16.40 13.93
N PRO A 5 -5.84 -16.59 12.66
CA PRO A 5 -4.94 -17.00 11.58
C PRO A 5 -3.97 -15.88 11.16
N TYR A 6 -3.85 -14.83 11.92
CA TYR A 6 -2.94 -13.71 11.64
C TYR A 6 -1.54 -14.07 12.12
N PRO A 7 -0.57 -14.26 11.20
CA PRO A 7 0.76 -14.81 11.52
C PRO A 7 1.77 -13.75 11.98
N VAL A 8 1.32 -12.60 12.42
CA VAL A 8 2.20 -11.52 12.89
C VAL A 8 2.07 -11.44 14.42
N PRO A 9 3.18 -11.29 15.17
CA PRO A 9 3.11 -11.00 16.60
C PRO A 9 2.16 -9.84 16.81
N GLN A 10 1.09 -10.07 17.57
CA GLN A 10 0.04 -9.06 17.79
C GLN A 10 0.43 -8.12 18.93
N ASP A 11 1.64 -7.59 18.90
CA ASP A 11 2.02 -6.53 19.80
C ASP A 11 1.14 -5.31 19.47
N ALA A 12 0.45 -4.81 20.49
CA ALA A 12 -0.47 -3.68 20.35
C ALA A 12 0.20 -2.47 19.69
N ILE A 13 1.49 -2.29 19.93
CA ILE A 13 2.32 -1.24 19.34
C ILE A 13 2.45 -1.44 17.81
N TRP A 14 2.80 -2.64 17.36
CA TRP A 14 2.94 -2.96 15.95
C TRP A 14 1.65 -2.71 15.17
N ARG A 15 0.54 -3.18 15.74
CA ARG A 15 -0.79 -2.99 15.17
C ARG A 15 -1.18 -1.51 15.13
N GLY A 16 -0.89 -0.76 16.19
CA GLY A 16 -1.12 0.68 16.24
C GLY A 16 -0.34 1.45 15.18
N LEU A 17 0.94 1.14 14.97
CA LEU A 17 1.78 1.76 13.95
C LEU A 17 1.27 1.48 12.53
N LEU A 18 0.82 0.25 12.25
CA LEU A 18 0.24 -0.09 10.94
C LEU A 18 -1.07 0.68 10.69
N ILE A 19 -1.97 0.72 11.67
CA ILE A 19 -3.23 1.48 11.56
C ILE A 19 -2.93 2.96 11.32
N LEU A 20 -2.02 3.54 12.09
CA LEU A 20 -1.60 4.93 11.92
C LEU A 20 -1.04 5.19 10.52
N GLY A 21 -0.16 4.32 10.03
CA GLY A 21 0.40 4.42 8.68
C GLY A 21 -0.67 4.40 7.60
N TRP A 22 -1.66 3.53 7.71
CA TRP A 22 -2.75 3.44 6.73
C TRP A 22 -3.73 4.61 6.81
N ILE A 23 -3.97 5.18 8.00
CA ILE A 23 -4.73 6.44 8.15
C ILE A 23 -4.04 7.56 7.38
N PHE A 24 -2.73 7.73 7.55
CA PHE A 24 -1.96 8.72 6.78
C PHE A 24 -1.95 8.43 5.28
N GLY A 25 -1.97 7.16 4.86
CA GLY A 25 -2.13 6.77 3.46
C GLY A 25 -3.47 7.23 2.86
N VAL A 26 -4.56 7.08 3.60
CA VAL A 26 -5.89 7.58 3.19
C VAL A 26 -5.90 9.10 3.10
N ILE A 27 -5.38 9.77 4.12
CA ILE A 27 -5.31 11.25 4.17
C ILE A 27 -4.45 11.76 3.01
N GLY A 28 -3.27 11.19 2.78
CA GLY A 28 -2.34 11.58 1.72
C GLY A 28 -2.94 11.39 0.33
N GLY A 29 -3.57 10.25 0.07
CA GLY A 29 -4.28 9.99 -1.19
C GLY A 29 -5.46 10.95 -1.41
N GLY A 30 -6.26 11.21 -0.35
CA GLY A 30 -7.34 12.19 -0.39
C GLY A 30 -6.84 13.61 -0.64
N TRP A 31 -5.73 13.99 0.00
CA TRP A 31 -5.13 15.33 -0.18
C TRP A 31 -4.78 15.63 -1.62
N VAL A 32 -4.23 14.64 -2.33
CA VAL A 32 -3.89 14.76 -3.75
C VAL A 32 -5.11 15.00 -4.63
N LEU A 33 -6.25 14.41 -4.26
CA LEU A 33 -7.50 14.59 -5.01
C LEU A 33 -8.07 16.01 -4.86
N TYR A 34 -7.91 16.61 -3.66
CA TYR A 34 -8.39 17.97 -3.39
C TYR A 34 -7.39 19.05 -3.85
N TYR A 35 -6.10 18.79 -3.71
CA TYR A 35 -5.02 19.71 -4.02
C TYR A 35 -3.97 19.03 -4.90
N PRO A 36 -4.27 18.81 -6.20
CA PRO A 36 -3.30 18.18 -7.11
C PRO A 36 -2.00 19.01 -7.13
N PRO A 37 -0.84 18.36 -6.92
CA PRO A 37 0.43 19.07 -6.92
C PRO A 37 0.66 19.78 -8.27
N VAL A 38 0.90 21.08 -8.23
CA VAL A 38 1.12 21.94 -9.43
C VAL A 38 2.28 21.44 -10.28
N THR A 39 3.25 20.79 -9.65
CA THR A 39 4.45 20.25 -10.28
C THR A 39 4.16 19.12 -11.30
N TYR A 40 2.98 18.51 -11.25
CA TYR A 40 2.59 17.41 -12.15
C TYR A 40 1.62 17.82 -13.26
N GLN A 41 1.31 19.11 -13.38
CA GLN A 41 0.37 19.61 -14.39
C GLN A 41 0.82 19.35 -15.84
N GLY A 42 2.14 19.14 -16.07
CA GLY A 42 2.70 18.82 -17.39
C GLY A 42 2.56 17.34 -17.82
N ILE A 43 2.33 16.42 -16.88
CA ILE A 43 2.36 14.95 -17.15
C ILE A 43 0.95 14.36 -17.26
N GLY A 44 -0.08 15.16 -17.01
CA GLY A 44 -1.49 14.77 -17.14
C GLY A 44 -2.21 14.63 -15.79
N LEU A 45 -3.23 15.45 -15.61
CA LEU A 45 -4.10 15.45 -14.45
C LEU A 45 -4.69 14.05 -14.17
N GLY A 46 -4.97 13.27 -15.23
CA GLY A 46 -5.53 11.92 -15.11
C GLY A 46 -4.62 10.96 -14.35
N LEU A 47 -3.31 11.02 -14.56
CA LEU A 47 -2.36 10.14 -13.88
C LEU A 47 -2.21 10.51 -12.40
N THR A 48 -2.26 11.81 -12.09
CA THR A 48 -2.26 12.33 -10.72
C THR A 48 -3.50 11.88 -9.95
N ILE A 49 -4.67 11.96 -10.57
CA ILE A 49 -5.93 11.49 -9.97
C ILE A 49 -5.87 9.96 -9.78
N ALA A 50 -5.41 9.22 -10.79
CA ALA A 50 -5.35 7.76 -10.72
C ALA A 50 -4.52 7.27 -9.52
N TRP A 51 -3.29 7.78 -9.33
CA TRP A 51 -2.48 7.35 -8.20
C TRP A 51 -3.05 7.80 -6.85
N GLY A 52 -3.65 9.00 -6.78
CA GLY A 52 -4.33 9.49 -5.58
C GLY A 52 -5.50 8.59 -5.16
N VAL A 53 -6.36 8.21 -6.13
CA VAL A 53 -7.46 7.27 -5.91
C VAL A 53 -6.94 5.90 -5.49
N MET A 54 -5.95 5.36 -6.20
CA MET A 54 -5.38 4.04 -5.87
C MET A 54 -4.76 4.03 -4.47
N LEU A 55 -4.05 5.08 -4.09
CA LEU A 55 -3.45 5.20 -2.76
C LEU A 55 -4.54 5.32 -1.68
N ALA A 56 -5.53 6.19 -1.85
CA ALA A 56 -6.60 6.38 -0.88
C ALA A 56 -7.46 5.12 -0.73
N ALA A 57 -7.95 4.55 -1.82
CA ALA A 57 -8.80 3.37 -1.81
C ALA A 57 -8.04 2.13 -1.32
N GLY A 58 -6.79 1.95 -1.75
CA GLY A 58 -5.93 0.85 -1.31
C GLY A 58 -5.63 0.93 0.19
N SER A 59 -5.24 2.11 0.69
CA SER A 59 -4.98 2.33 2.11
C SER A 59 -6.22 2.13 2.96
N LEU A 60 -7.39 2.57 2.49
CA LEU A 60 -8.66 2.34 3.17
C LEU A 60 -9.01 0.85 3.23
N ALA A 61 -8.84 0.12 2.13
CA ALA A 61 -9.08 -1.32 2.09
C ALA A 61 -8.17 -2.08 3.07
N VAL A 62 -6.89 -1.72 3.14
CA VAL A 62 -5.94 -2.33 4.09
C VAL A 62 -6.27 -1.95 5.53
N LEU A 63 -6.67 -0.70 5.79
CA LEU A 63 -7.11 -0.25 7.11
C LEU A 63 -8.32 -1.06 7.59
N VAL A 64 -9.34 -1.20 6.75
CA VAL A 64 -10.53 -2.01 7.02
C VAL A 64 -10.16 -3.48 7.26
N ALA A 65 -9.25 -4.03 6.45
CA ALA A 65 -8.75 -5.39 6.61
C ALA A 65 -8.09 -5.61 7.98
N HIS A 66 -7.30 -4.62 8.47
CA HIS A 66 -6.68 -4.67 9.78
C HIS A 66 -7.68 -4.56 10.93
N LEU A 67 -8.69 -3.70 10.78
CA LEU A 67 -9.75 -3.53 11.80
C LEU A 67 -10.60 -4.80 11.91
N TRP A 68 -10.98 -5.41 10.79
CA TRP A 68 -11.82 -6.60 10.75
C TRP A 68 -11.03 -7.92 10.75
N GLN A 69 -9.71 -7.87 10.79
CA GLN A 69 -8.80 -9.02 10.76
C GLN A 69 -9.07 -9.96 9.56
N LYS A 70 -9.48 -9.39 8.41
CA LYS A 70 -9.76 -10.14 7.19
C LYS A 70 -8.62 -9.97 6.17
N TYR A 71 -7.63 -10.87 6.19
CA TYR A 71 -6.48 -10.85 5.26
C TYR A 71 -6.89 -10.88 3.78
N ARG A 72 -8.04 -11.44 3.43
CA ARG A 72 -8.54 -11.48 2.04
C ARG A 72 -8.80 -10.10 1.45
N ILE A 73 -9.11 -9.11 2.26
CA ILE A 73 -9.32 -7.72 1.85
C ILE A 73 -7.98 -6.97 1.80
N GLU A 74 -7.02 -7.38 2.62
CA GLU A 74 -5.68 -6.77 2.68
C GLU A 74 -4.93 -6.92 1.35
N VAL A 75 -5.01 -8.09 0.71
CA VAL A 75 -4.27 -8.39 -0.54
C VAL A 75 -4.64 -7.45 -1.69
N PRO A 76 -5.91 -7.30 -2.10
CA PRO A 76 -6.26 -6.37 -3.16
C PRO A 76 -5.98 -4.91 -2.78
N GLY A 77 -6.16 -4.53 -1.51
CA GLY A 77 -5.80 -3.19 -1.02
C GLY A 77 -4.32 -2.88 -1.20
N LEU A 78 -3.43 -3.81 -0.84
CA LEU A 78 -1.99 -3.67 -1.03
C LEU A 78 -1.59 -3.58 -2.50
N TRP A 79 -2.26 -4.33 -3.40
CA TRP A 79 -2.02 -4.20 -4.84
C TRP A 79 -2.36 -2.81 -5.36
N LEU A 80 -3.46 -2.22 -4.91
CA LEU A 80 -3.81 -0.84 -5.25
C LEU A 80 -2.77 0.16 -4.73
N VAL A 81 -2.33 0.01 -3.47
CA VAL A 81 -1.28 0.86 -2.90
C VAL A 81 0.01 0.76 -3.70
N VAL A 82 0.48 -0.46 -3.99
CA VAL A 82 1.72 -0.67 -4.76
C VAL A 82 1.58 -0.08 -6.17
N GLY A 83 0.45 -0.28 -6.84
CA GLY A 83 0.19 0.32 -8.15
C GLY A 83 0.23 1.85 -8.11
N GLY A 84 -0.43 2.47 -7.13
CA GLY A 84 -0.39 3.92 -6.92
C GLY A 84 1.03 4.42 -6.63
N LEU A 85 1.79 3.71 -5.79
CA LEU A 85 3.18 4.06 -5.49
C LEU A 85 4.08 3.96 -6.73
N VAL A 86 3.90 2.94 -7.58
CA VAL A 86 4.67 2.81 -8.84
C VAL A 86 4.44 4.02 -9.75
N ILE A 87 3.19 4.44 -9.93
CA ILE A 87 2.87 5.64 -10.70
C ILE A 87 3.59 6.86 -10.10
N TYR A 88 3.50 7.04 -8.77
CA TYR A 88 4.11 8.18 -8.10
C TYR A 88 5.65 8.15 -8.14
N ILE A 89 6.25 6.96 -8.07
CA ILE A 89 7.69 6.77 -8.24
C ILE A 89 8.12 7.25 -9.62
N LEU A 90 7.43 6.80 -10.69
CA LEU A 90 7.74 7.20 -12.06
C LEU A 90 7.67 8.72 -12.23
N LEU A 91 6.61 9.36 -11.72
CA LEU A 91 6.46 10.81 -11.74
C LEU A 91 7.57 11.53 -10.96
N SER A 92 7.98 10.98 -9.82
CA SER A 92 9.04 11.57 -8.99
C SER A 92 10.41 11.47 -9.63
N TRP A 93 10.72 10.35 -10.28
CA TRP A 93 11.98 10.18 -11.02
C TRP A 93 12.03 11.04 -12.28
N ASP A 94 10.93 11.21 -12.99
CA ASP A 94 10.85 12.12 -14.12
C ASP A 94 11.24 13.55 -13.72
N GLN A 95 10.80 14.03 -12.55
CA GLN A 95 11.22 15.32 -12.00
C GLN A 95 12.72 15.38 -11.69
N VAL A 96 13.30 14.32 -11.13
CA VAL A 96 14.74 14.26 -10.86
C VAL A 96 15.52 14.39 -12.16
N PHE A 97 15.14 13.64 -13.19
CA PHE A 97 15.80 13.69 -14.51
C PHE A 97 15.58 15.02 -15.24
N SER A 98 14.49 15.72 -14.96
CA SER A 98 14.21 17.07 -15.47
C SER A 98 14.99 18.18 -14.74
N GLY A 99 15.91 17.82 -13.84
CA GLY A 99 16.79 18.76 -13.14
C GLY A 99 16.36 19.17 -11.72
N SER A 100 15.25 18.67 -11.20
CA SER A 100 14.78 18.93 -9.83
C SER A 100 15.42 17.98 -8.82
N TRP A 101 16.72 18.08 -8.64
CA TRP A 101 17.53 17.19 -7.75
C TRP A 101 17.00 17.10 -6.31
N GLY A 102 16.34 18.15 -5.80
CA GLY A 102 15.71 18.16 -4.49
C GLY A 102 14.56 17.13 -4.33
N SER A 103 14.05 16.57 -5.43
CA SER A 103 13.03 15.51 -5.41
C SER A 103 13.62 14.11 -5.19
N GLY A 104 14.93 13.94 -5.27
CA GLY A 104 15.62 12.65 -5.12
C GLY A 104 15.31 11.91 -3.82
N PRO A 105 15.46 12.53 -2.64
CA PRO A 105 15.16 11.88 -1.36
C PRO A 105 13.72 11.36 -1.28
N ARG A 106 12.75 12.13 -1.81
CA ARG A 106 11.34 11.72 -1.88
C ARG A 106 11.17 10.48 -2.77
N ALA A 107 11.80 10.47 -3.95
CA ALA A 107 11.75 9.33 -4.86
C ALA A 107 12.31 8.06 -4.21
N CYS A 108 13.45 8.14 -3.49
CA CYS A 108 14.02 7.02 -2.76
C CYS A 108 13.12 6.51 -1.65
N LEU A 109 12.49 7.39 -0.85
CA LEU A 109 11.54 7.00 0.18
C LEU A 109 10.32 6.27 -0.38
N LEU A 110 9.82 6.69 -1.53
CA LEU A 110 8.70 6.03 -2.21
C LEU A 110 9.07 4.61 -2.67
N VAL A 111 10.27 4.43 -3.23
CA VAL A 111 10.79 3.10 -3.60
C VAL A 111 10.88 2.20 -2.36
N THR A 112 11.43 2.72 -1.26
CA THR A 112 11.51 1.98 0.00
C THR A 112 10.14 1.53 0.49
N LEU A 113 9.16 2.44 0.49
CA LEU A 113 7.78 2.13 0.89
C LEU A 113 7.14 1.08 -0.03
N ALA A 114 7.33 1.19 -1.35
CA ALA A 114 6.84 0.21 -2.31
C ALA A 114 7.45 -1.17 -2.08
N CYS A 115 8.76 -1.25 -1.79
CA CYS A 115 9.43 -2.50 -1.45
C CYS A 115 8.86 -3.14 -0.18
N ILE A 116 8.59 -2.34 0.87
CA ILE A 116 7.98 -2.83 2.12
C ILE A 116 6.57 -3.39 1.84
N CYS A 117 5.74 -2.67 1.09
CA CYS A 117 4.41 -3.13 0.70
C CYS A 117 4.47 -4.41 -0.15
N ALA A 118 5.39 -4.50 -1.11
CA ALA A 118 5.57 -5.69 -1.94
C ALA A 118 6.07 -6.89 -1.12
N ALA A 119 6.99 -6.68 -0.18
CA ALA A 119 7.44 -7.72 0.74
C ALA A 119 6.26 -8.24 1.59
N ARG A 120 5.41 -7.35 2.11
CA ARG A 120 4.19 -7.72 2.84
C ARG A 120 3.25 -8.55 1.97
N LEU A 121 2.99 -8.13 0.73
CA LEU A 121 2.20 -8.88 -0.25
C LEU A 121 2.73 -10.30 -0.44
N ARG A 122 4.05 -10.46 -0.58
CA ARG A 122 4.68 -11.77 -0.78
C ARG A 122 4.47 -12.70 0.43
N VAL A 123 4.57 -12.16 1.64
CA VAL A 123 4.29 -12.91 2.88
C VAL A 123 2.84 -13.41 2.91
N LEU A 124 1.88 -12.55 2.58
CA LEU A 124 0.46 -12.91 2.55
C LEU A 124 0.15 -13.98 1.50
N HIS A 125 0.76 -13.89 0.31
CA HIS A 125 0.60 -14.91 -0.74
C HIS A 125 1.16 -16.28 -0.32
N ILE A 126 2.31 -16.32 0.35
CA ILE A 126 2.89 -17.57 0.86
C ILE A 126 1.95 -18.19 1.90
N LEU A 127 1.37 -17.37 2.75
CA LEU A 127 0.43 -17.81 3.78
C LEU A 127 -0.84 -18.41 3.17
N ASP A 128 -1.47 -17.71 2.20
CA ASP A 128 -2.66 -18.20 1.51
C ASP A 128 -2.41 -19.56 0.84
N ARG A 129 -1.25 -19.73 0.21
CA ARG A 129 -0.86 -21.03 -0.39
C ARG A 129 -0.71 -22.14 0.67
N ARG A 130 -0.17 -21.83 1.86
CA ARG A 130 -0.03 -22.82 2.94
C ARG A 130 -1.39 -23.24 3.51
N LEU A 131 -2.28 -22.27 3.73
CA LEU A 131 -3.63 -22.55 4.23
C LEU A 131 -4.44 -23.42 3.26
N ARG A 132 -4.41 -23.13 1.96
CA ARG A 132 -5.07 -23.94 0.93
C ARG A 132 -4.56 -25.40 0.89
N ARG A 133 -3.26 -25.62 1.15
CA ARG A 133 -2.71 -26.99 1.24
C ARG A 133 -3.28 -27.75 2.44
N ILE A 134 -3.38 -27.12 3.61
CA ILE A 134 -3.90 -27.75 4.81
C ILE A 134 -5.37 -28.14 4.61
N ASP A 135 -6.18 -27.25 4.01
CA ASP A 135 -7.58 -27.53 3.71
C ASP A 135 -7.76 -28.71 2.72
N SER A 136 -6.82 -28.91 1.81
CA SER A 136 -6.87 -30.03 0.86
C SER A 136 -6.55 -31.38 1.53
N TYR A 137 -5.70 -31.40 2.54
CA TYR A 137 -5.37 -32.61 3.31
C TYR A 137 -6.46 -33.01 4.33
N GLY A 138 -7.27 -32.05 4.78
CA GLY A 138 -8.33 -32.32 5.76
C GLY A 138 -9.66 -32.83 5.14
N ARG A 139 -9.76 -32.88 3.81
CA ARG A 139 -10.96 -33.34 3.09
C ARG A 139 -10.81 -34.74 2.45
N GLY A 140 -9.68 -35.39 2.63
CA GLY A 140 -9.45 -36.79 2.22
C GLY A 140 -9.52 -37.70 3.40
#